data_ba0955ac203fab09f012b5ea9dfe669d
#
_entry.id   ba0955ac203fab09f012b5ea9dfe669d
#
_cell.length_a   1.000
_cell.length_b   1.000
_cell.length_c   1.000
_cell.angle_alpha   90.00
_cell.angle_beta   90.00
_cell.angle_gamma   90.00
#
_symmetry.space_group_name_H-M   'P 1'
#
loop_
_entity.id
_entity.type
_entity.pdbx_description
1 polymer ?
#
loop_
_entity_poly.entity_id
_entity_poly.type
_entity_poly.pdbx_seq_one_letter_code
_entity_poly.pdbx_strand_id
1 'polypeptide(L)'
;TDYFLEELGVEKFALLGTDYVYPRTTNNILESYLKDKGIEADDIFVNYTPFGQSDWATIVADVVALGEDGKQVGVISTINGDANIGFYKELAAAGISADDIPVVAFSVGEEELSGLDTSNLVGHLAAWNYFQSAESEANADFIAAWKAFAGEERVTNDPMEAHFIGFNMWVNAATEAGTTDVDAVRAAMYGQEYPNLTGGTAVMLPNHHLAKPVLIGEIQADGQFDIISQTSEVPGDAWTDFLPASAVLKSDWKELGCGMYNVETETCVQLTSNY
;
A
#
# COMPACT_ATOMS: atom_id res chain seq x y z
N THR A 1 5.65 -5.62 -7.37
CA THR A 1 6.05 -7.04 -7.52
C THR A 1 6.95 -7.22 -8.72
N ASP A 2 6.54 -6.77 -9.95
CA ASP A 2 7.35 -6.92 -11.16
C ASP A 2 8.75 -6.32 -11.02
N TYR A 3 8.89 -5.16 -10.38
CA TYR A 3 10.19 -4.56 -10.09
C TYR A 3 11.11 -5.51 -9.28
N PHE A 4 10.56 -6.20 -8.30
CA PHE A 4 11.31 -7.21 -7.53
C PHE A 4 11.74 -8.40 -8.40
N LEU A 5 10.85 -8.88 -9.26
CA LEU A 5 11.11 -10.02 -10.14
C LEU A 5 12.12 -9.67 -11.25
N GLU A 6 11.93 -8.52 -11.91
CA GLU A 6 12.59 -8.18 -13.16
C GLU A 6 13.88 -7.38 -12.95
N GLU A 7 13.89 -6.47 -11.97
CA GLU A 7 15.04 -5.57 -11.72
C GLU A 7 15.94 -6.06 -10.58
N LEU A 8 15.35 -6.63 -9.50
CA LEU A 8 16.11 -7.09 -8.34
C LEU A 8 16.35 -8.60 -8.32
N GLY A 9 15.77 -9.35 -9.26
CA GLY A 9 15.99 -10.80 -9.38
C GLY A 9 15.50 -11.59 -8.16
N VAL A 10 14.46 -11.12 -7.47
CA VAL A 10 13.89 -11.80 -6.30
C VAL A 10 13.20 -13.09 -6.75
N GLU A 11 13.57 -14.19 -6.10
CA GLU A 11 13.06 -15.53 -6.40
C GLU A 11 12.17 -16.10 -5.28
N LYS A 12 12.28 -15.54 -4.05
CA LYS A 12 11.50 -15.91 -2.87
C LYS A 12 10.88 -14.70 -2.21
N PHE A 13 9.65 -14.84 -1.75
CA PHE A 13 8.87 -13.73 -1.26
C PHE A 13 8.38 -13.95 0.17
N ALA A 14 8.66 -13.01 1.06
CA ALA A 14 8.03 -12.93 2.36
C ALA A 14 6.91 -11.87 2.32
N LEU A 15 5.66 -12.29 2.44
CA LEU A 15 4.48 -11.44 2.47
C LEU A 15 4.10 -11.19 3.94
N LEU A 16 4.53 -10.06 4.48
CA LEU A 16 4.32 -9.71 5.89
C LEU A 16 3.21 -8.68 6.04
N GLY A 17 2.24 -8.90 6.93
CA GLY A 17 1.13 -7.98 7.07
C GLY A 17 0.58 -7.87 8.48
N THR A 18 -0.10 -6.76 8.76
CA THR A 18 -0.94 -6.63 9.95
C THR A 18 -2.19 -7.48 9.79
N ASP A 19 -2.65 -8.14 10.86
CA ASP A 19 -3.77 -9.09 10.80
C ASP A 19 -5.13 -8.38 10.73
N TYR A 20 -5.52 -7.97 9.51
CA TYR A 20 -6.88 -7.48 9.21
C TYR A 20 -7.16 -7.54 7.69
N VAL A 21 -8.32 -7.04 7.25
CA VAL A 21 -8.84 -7.23 5.88
C VAL A 21 -7.87 -6.78 4.78
N TYR A 22 -7.25 -5.60 4.92
CA TYR A 22 -6.37 -5.06 3.88
C TYR A 22 -5.15 -5.96 3.60
N PRO A 23 -4.27 -6.30 4.59
CA PRO A 23 -3.13 -7.17 4.33
C PRO A 23 -3.52 -8.56 3.86
N ARG A 24 -4.57 -9.14 4.44
CA ARG A 24 -5.05 -10.46 4.03
C ARG A 24 -5.53 -10.49 2.60
N THR A 25 -6.31 -9.48 2.16
CA THR A 25 -6.76 -9.37 0.78
C THR A 25 -5.59 -9.10 -0.16
N THR A 26 -4.71 -8.17 0.19
CA THR A 26 -3.54 -7.83 -0.63
C THR A 26 -2.61 -9.04 -0.80
N ASN A 27 -2.29 -9.73 0.28
CA ASN A 27 -1.40 -10.90 0.20
C ASN A 27 -2.01 -12.06 -0.59
N ASN A 28 -3.34 -12.27 -0.53
CA ASN A 28 -4.02 -13.25 -1.39
C ASN A 28 -3.88 -12.89 -2.88
N ILE A 29 -4.00 -11.61 -3.23
CA ILE A 29 -3.78 -11.13 -4.60
C ILE A 29 -2.33 -11.37 -5.01
N LEU A 30 -1.37 -10.98 -4.15
CA LEU A 30 0.06 -11.15 -4.39
C LEU A 30 0.44 -12.62 -4.54
N GLU A 31 -0.07 -13.49 -3.68
CA GLU A 31 0.20 -14.93 -3.75
C GLU A 31 -0.32 -15.52 -5.06
N SER A 32 -1.52 -15.14 -5.49
CA SER A 32 -2.07 -15.58 -6.79
C SER A 32 -1.26 -15.03 -7.95
N TYR A 33 -0.84 -13.78 -7.88
CA TYR A 33 -0.02 -13.14 -8.90
C TYR A 33 1.37 -13.78 -9.01
N LEU A 34 2.04 -14.02 -7.88
CA LEU A 34 3.35 -14.67 -7.85
C LEU A 34 3.30 -16.08 -8.44
N LYS A 35 2.26 -16.85 -8.12
CA LYS A 35 2.03 -18.18 -8.72
C LYS A 35 1.79 -18.12 -10.22
N ASP A 36 1.07 -17.12 -10.72
CA ASP A 36 0.89 -16.87 -12.15
C ASP A 36 2.22 -16.53 -12.84
N LYS A 37 3.13 -15.85 -12.15
CA LYS A 37 4.50 -15.57 -12.60
C LYS A 37 5.45 -16.77 -12.48
N GLY A 38 4.99 -17.90 -11.96
CA GLY A 38 5.78 -19.12 -11.85
C GLY A 38 6.58 -19.29 -10.56
N ILE A 39 6.29 -18.47 -9.53
CA ILE A 39 6.88 -18.67 -8.20
C ILE A 39 6.17 -19.85 -7.51
N GLU A 40 6.95 -20.81 -7.04
CA GLU A 40 6.43 -21.98 -6.36
C GLU A 40 5.87 -21.65 -4.97
N ALA A 41 4.88 -22.40 -4.50
CA ALA A 41 4.25 -22.14 -3.21
C ALA A 41 5.24 -22.20 -2.03
N ASP A 42 6.25 -23.06 -2.10
CA ASP A 42 7.28 -23.20 -1.08
C ASP A 42 8.29 -22.03 -1.07
N ASP A 43 8.29 -21.18 -2.10
CA ASP A 43 9.09 -19.97 -2.22
C ASP A 43 8.30 -18.71 -1.75
N ILE A 44 7.09 -18.88 -1.21
CA ILE A 44 6.23 -17.81 -0.68
C ILE A 44 5.98 -18.06 0.81
N PHE A 45 6.53 -17.19 1.66
CA PHE A 45 6.28 -17.19 3.11
C PHE A 45 5.26 -16.10 3.45
N VAL A 46 4.16 -16.45 4.12
CA VAL A 46 3.11 -15.50 4.52
C VAL A 46 3.02 -15.45 6.04
N ASN A 47 3.08 -14.25 6.62
CA ASN A 47 2.91 -14.06 8.06
C ASN A 47 2.07 -12.84 8.38
N TYR A 48 1.21 -12.95 9.38
CA TYR A 48 0.37 -11.86 9.90
C TYR A 48 0.64 -11.62 11.37
N THR A 49 0.72 -10.35 11.75
CA THR A 49 0.94 -9.92 13.14
C THR A 49 -0.22 -9.05 13.64
N PRO A 50 -0.52 -9.06 14.94
CA PRO A 50 -1.53 -8.15 15.48
C PRO A 50 -1.09 -6.69 15.34
N PHE A 51 -2.04 -5.77 15.39
CA PHE A 51 -1.73 -4.35 15.51
C PHE A 51 -0.83 -4.07 16.71
N GLY A 52 0.17 -3.22 16.55
CA GLY A 52 1.11 -2.87 17.60
C GLY A 52 2.16 -3.95 17.89
N GLN A 53 2.39 -4.88 16.96
CA GLN A 53 3.50 -5.84 17.07
C GLN A 53 4.82 -5.12 17.30
N SER A 54 5.57 -5.55 18.32
CA SER A 54 6.84 -4.94 18.72
C SER A 54 8.03 -5.91 18.73
N ASP A 55 7.79 -7.22 18.78
CA ASP A 55 8.82 -8.26 18.74
C ASP A 55 8.85 -8.91 17.35
N TRP A 56 9.89 -8.59 16.58
CA TRP A 56 10.05 -9.03 15.20
C TRP A 56 11.17 -10.06 15.01
N ALA A 57 11.92 -10.40 16.06
CA ALA A 57 13.12 -11.22 15.97
C ALA A 57 12.87 -12.58 15.29
N THR A 58 11.80 -13.27 15.66
CA THR A 58 11.46 -14.57 15.07
C THR A 58 11.08 -14.43 13.60
N ILE A 59 10.27 -13.42 13.24
CA ILE A 59 9.81 -13.22 11.86
C ILE A 59 10.97 -12.84 10.96
N VAL A 60 11.86 -11.95 11.41
CA VAL A 60 13.07 -11.59 10.67
C VAL A 60 13.98 -12.80 10.49
N ALA A 61 14.14 -13.64 11.52
CA ALA A 61 14.90 -14.89 11.40
C ALA A 61 14.29 -15.85 10.37
N ASP A 62 12.95 -15.99 10.33
CA ASP A 62 12.25 -16.82 9.35
C ASP A 62 12.45 -16.28 7.92
N VAL A 63 12.44 -14.95 7.74
CA VAL A 63 12.71 -14.29 6.45
C VAL A 63 14.14 -14.58 5.99
N VAL A 64 15.13 -14.52 6.90
CA VAL A 64 16.53 -14.86 6.58
C VAL A 64 16.66 -16.33 6.21
N ALA A 65 16.02 -17.22 6.97
CA ALA A 65 16.04 -18.66 6.73
C ALA A 65 15.44 -19.04 5.36
N LEU A 66 14.49 -18.25 4.85
CA LEU A 66 13.90 -18.47 3.53
C LEU A 66 14.97 -18.46 2.41
N GLY A 67 16.05 -17.67 2.56
CA GLY A 67 17.15 -17.53 1.61
C GLY A 67 18.35 -18.46 1.84
N GLU A 68 18.29 -19.42 2.77
CA GLU A 68 19.43 -20.31 3.09
C GLU A 68 19.89 -21.20 1.92
N ASP A 69 19.06 -21.41 0.92
CA ASP A 69 19.41 -22.13 -0.30
C ASP A 69 20.12 -21.27 -1.36
N GLY A 70 20.36 -19.99 -1.06
CA GLY A 70 21.08 -19.04 -1.90
C GLY A 70 20.21 -18.31 -2.94
N LYS A 71 18.90 -18.47 -2.91
CA LYS A 71 17.97 -17.68 -3.71
C LYS A 71 17.77 -16.28 -3.12
N GLN A 72 17.60 -15.28 -3.99
CA GLN A 72 17.32 -13.92 -3.56
C GLN A 72 15.93 -13.83 -2.92
N VAL A 73 15.89 -13.35 -1.68
CA VAL A 73 14.66 -13.09 -0.94
C VAL A 73 14.27 -11.61 -1.04
N GLY A 74 12.97 -11.34 -1.16
CA GLY A 74 12.41 -9.99 -1.00
C GLY A 74 11.20 -10.00 -0.08
N VAL A 75 11.01 -8.91 0.65
CA VAL A 75 9.85 -8.73 1.53
C VAL A 75 8.86 -7.77 0.87
N ILE A 76 7.60 -8.21 0.75
CA ILE A 76 6.48 -7.30 0.46
C ILE A 76 5.74 -7.05 1.76
N SER A 77 5.76 -5.80 2.23
CA SER A 77 5.23 -5.41 3.52
C SER A 77 3.89 -4.69 3.38
N THR A 78 2.87 -5.25 4.02
CA THR A 78 1.56 -4.64 4.28
C THR A 78 1.37 -4.40 5.79
N ILE A 79 2.47 -4.19 6.50
CA ILE A 79 2.50 -3.82 7.92
C ILE A 79 2.03 -2.37 8.07
N ASN A 80 1.18 -2.08 9.06
CA ASN A 80 0.61 -0.75 9.25
C ASN A 80 1.06 -0.08 10.55
N GLY A 81 1.20 1.24 10.48
CA GLY A 81 1.44 2.12 11.63
C GLY A 81 2.75 1.83 12.34
N ASP A 82 2.75 2.01 13.66
CA ASP A 82 3.95 1.95 14.53
C ASP A 82 4.67 0.60 14.50
N ALA A 83 4.02 -0.48 14.05
CA ALA A 83 4.64 -1.79 13.91
C ALA A 83 5.79 -1.78 12.89
N ASN A 84 5.77 -0.90 11.89
CA ASN A 84 6.85 -0.69 10.94
C ASN A 84 8.15 -0.26 11.65
N ILE A 85 8.06 0.56 12.69
CA ILE A 85 9.23 0.99 13.49
C ILE A 85 9.97 -0.21 14.07
N GLY A 86 9.23 -1.14 14.68
CA GLY A 86 9.79 -2.38 15.23
C GLY A 86 10.42 -3.27 14.17
N PHE A 87 9.72 -3.45 13.06
CA PHE A 87 10.17 -4.28 11.94
C PHE A 87 11.51 -3.78 11.35
N TYR A 88 11.59 -2.51 10.96
CA TYR A 88 12.80 -1.95 10.38
C TYR A 88 13.97 -1.90 11.39
N LYS A 89 13.70 -1.64 12.67
CA LYS A 89 14.73 -1.71 13.72
C LYS A 89 15.33 -3.12 13.85
N GLU A 90 14.48 -4.16 13.75
CA GLU A 90 14.96 -5.54 13.83
C GLU A 90 15.76 -5.95 12.59
N LEU A 91 15.34 -5.52 11.37
CA LEU A 91 16.14 -5.71 10.16
C LEU A 91 17.52 -5.10 10.31
N ALA A 92 17.59 -3.84 10.76
CA ALA A 92 18.86 -3.14 10.99
C ALA A 92 19.70 -3.83 12.08
N ALA A 93 19.09 -4.29 13.18
CA ALA A 93 19.78 -5.01 14.26
C ALA A 93 20.34 -6.36 13.80
N ALA A 94 19.66 -7.03 12.86
CA ALA A 94 20.13 -8.25 12.21
C ALA A 94 21.22 -7.98 11.15
N GLY A 95 21.55 -6.71 10.87
CA GLY A 95 22.53 -6.32 9.87
C GLY A 95 22.07 -6.53 8.42
N ILE A 96 20.75 -6.58 8.18
CA ILE A 96 20.16 -6.80 6.87
C ILE A 96 19.96 -5.45 6.20
N SER A 97 20.58 -5.28 5.04
CA SER A 97 20.43 -4.11 4.16
C SER A 97 19.46 -4.39 3.02
N ALA A 98 19.14 -3.35 2.26
CA ALA A 98 18.34 -3.49 1.04
C ALA A 98 19.04 -4.34 -0.05
N ASP A 99 20.37 -4.37 -0.04
CA ASP A 99 21.17 -5.23 -0.94
C ASP A 99 21.05 -6.72 -0.56
N ASP A 100 20.84 -7.02 0.72
CA ASP A 100 20.72 -8.40 1.21
C ASP A 100 19.30 -8.92 1.02
N ILE A 101 18.31 -8.21 1.58
CA ILE A 101 16.88 -8.54 1.49
C ILE A 101 16.10 -7.25 1.28
N PRO A 102 15.80 -6.86 0.03
CA PRO A 102 15.00 -5.67 -0.24
C PRO A 102 13.58 -5.80 0.33
N VAL A 103 13.08 -4.70 0.88
CA VAL A 103 11.70 -4.56 1.32
C VAL A 103 10.99 -3.59 0.39
N VAL A 104 9.79 -3.93 -0.09
CA VAL A 104 8.84 -2.96 -0.63
C VAL A 104 7.63 -2.87 0.29
N ALA A 105 7.37 -1.67 0.82
CA ALA A 105 6.24 -1.42 1.70
C ALA A 105 5.08 -0.77 0.94
N PHE A 106 3.84 -1.17 1.28
CA PHE A 106 2.61 -0.61 0.73
C PHE A 106 1.88 0.31 1.72
N SER A 107 2.50 0.59 2.85
CA SER A 107 1.95 1.44 3.92
C SER A 107 3.06 2.16 4.69
N VAL A 108 4.11 2.61 3.99
CA VAL A 108 5.19 3.42 4.55
C VAL A 108 5.42 4.62 3.66
N GLY A 109 5.32 5.80 4.25
CA GLY A 109 5.62 7.08 3.63
C GLY A 109 6.50 7.92 4.54
N GLU A 110 6.59 9.20 4.25
CA GLU A 110 7.47 10.14 4.95
C GLU A 110 7.11 10.28 6.43
N GLU A 111 5.81 10.19 6.79
CA GLU A 111 5.38 10.32 8.18
C GLU A 111 5.83 9.11 9.03
N GLU A 112 5.76 7.90 8.48
CA GLU A 112 6.25 6.69 9.15
C GLU A 112 7.77 6.73 9.32
N LEU A 113 8.50 7.30 8.34
CA LEU A 113 9.95 7.44 8.40
C LEU A 113 10.42 8.54 9.37
N SER A 114 9.60 9.56 9.62
CA SER A 114 9.95 10.71 10.46
C SER A 114 10.34 10.34 11.91
N GLY A 115 9.94 9.16 12.37
CA GLY A 115 10.27 8.61 13.70
C GLY A 115 11.44 7.63 13.73
N LEU A 116 12.12 7.41 12.59
CA LEU A 116 13.17 6.38 12.43
C LEU A 116 14.53 7.00 12.14
N ASP A 117 15.59 6.27 12.51
CA ASP A 117 16.90 6.45 11.93
C ASP A 117 16.92 5.77 10.55
N THR A 118 16.77 6.58 9.52
CA THR A 118 16.66 6.12 8.13
C THR A 118 17.99 5.71 7.50
N SER A 119 19.12 5.97 8.17
CA SER A 119 20.45 5.64 7.64
C SER A 119 20.62 4.16 7.28
N ASN A 120 19.95 3.27 8.01
CA ASN A 120 19.95 1.82 7.78
C ASN A 120 18.81 1.33 6.89
N LEU A 121 17.97 2.25 6.38
CA LEU A 121 16.80 1.93 5.56
C LEU A 121 16.98 2.36 4.10
N VAL A 122 18.07 3.06 3.80
CA VAL A 122 18.39 3.51 2.44
C VAL A 122 18.41 2.32 1.48
N GLY A 123 17.74 2.47 0.34
CA GLY A 123 17.61 1.43 -0.68
C GLY A 123 16.38 0.52 -0.53
N HIS A 124 15.75 0.46 0.65
CA HIS A 124 14.42 -0.17 0.74
C HIS A 124 13.38 0.69 0.03
N LEU A 125 12.30 0.06 -0.42
CA LEU A 125 11.32 0.65 -1.31
C LEU A 125 9.96 0.83 -0.65
N ALA A 126 9.19 1.77 -1.17
CA ALA A 126 7.76 1.85 -0.96
C ALA A 126 7.04 1.97 -2.32
N ALA A 127 5.83 1.40 -2.42
CA ALA A 127 4.99 1.53 -3.60
C ALA A 127 3.67 2.17 -3.20
N TRP A 128 3.43 3.38 -3.69
CA TRP A 128 2.24 4.15 -3.35
C TRP A 128 1.84 5.10 -4.49
N ASN A 129 0.78 5.90 -4.30
CA ASN A 129 0.31 6.85 -5.32
C ASN A 129 0.91 8.26 -5.18
N TYR A 130 1.62 8.51 -4.07
CA TYR A 130 2.20 9.82 -3.79
C TYR A 130 3.42 9.68 -2.87
N PHE A 131 4.43 10.51 -3.14
CA PHE A 131 5.53 10.85 -2.23
C PHE A 131 5.70 12.36 -2.23
N GLN A 132 6.13 12.94 -1.08
CA GLN A 132 6.34 14.37 -0.94
C GLN A 132 7.33 14.93 -1.97
N SER A 133 8.28 14.13 -2.40
CA SER A 133 9.28 14.45 -3.42
C SER A 133 8.73 14.56 -4.85
N ALA A 134 7.44 14.24 -5.09
CA ALA A 134 6.85 14.37 -6.41
C ALA A 134 6.91 15.80 -6.93
N GLU A 135 7.43 15.97 -8.15
CA GLU A 135 7.65 17.27 -8.76
C GLU A 135 6.42 17.75 -9.54
N SER A 136 5.58 18.59 -8.90
CA SER A 136 4.51 19.32 -9.57
C SER A 136 4.22 20.64 -8.85
N GLU A 137 3.66 21.62 -9.57
CA GLU A 137 3.24 22.90 -8.98
C GLU A 137 2.14 22.67 -7.93
N ALA A 138 1.17 21.79 -8.21
CA ALA A 138 0.10 21.46 -7.29
C ALA A 138 0.61 20.82 -5.99
N ASN A 139 1.66 19.99 -6.07
CA ASN A 139 2.31 19.43 -4.89
C ASN A 139 3.07 20.49 -4.09
N ALA A 140 3.78 21.38 -4.75
CA ALA A 140 4.49 22.46 -4.06
C ALA A 140 3.52 23.34 -3.27
N ASP A 141 2.37 23.68 -3.83
CA ASP A 141 1.31 24.45 -3.15
C ASP A 141 0.70 23.66 -1.97
N PHE A 142 0.45 22.36 -2.14
CA PHE A 142 -0.05 21.49 -1.08
C PHE A 142 0.91 21.40 0.10
N ILE A 143 2.21 21.15 -0.17
CA ILE A 143 3.25 21.10 0.86
C ILE A 143 3.36 22.43 1.59
N ALA A 144 3.36 23.56 0.86
CA ALA A 144 3.43 24.89 1.47
C ALA A 144 2.22 25.16 2.39
N ALA A 145 1.01 24.82 1.94
CA ALA A 145 -0.21 24.96 2.72
C ALA A 145 -0.20 24.08 3.98
N TRP A 146 0.26 22.82 3.84
CA TRP A 146 0.39 21.90 4.97
C TRP A 146 1.39 22.40 6.02
N LYS A 147 2.59 22.81 5.61
CA LYS A 147 3.61 23.35 6.51
C LYS A 147 3.17 24.63 7.19
N ALA A 148 2.49 25.53 6.49
CA ALA A 148 1.93 26.74 7.07
C ALA A 148 0.88 26.46 8.16
N PHE A 149 0.11 25.36 8.03
CA PHE A 149 -0.90 24.94 8.99
C PHE A 149 -0.31 24.13 10.15
N ALA A 150 0.49 23.11 9.84
CA ALA A 150 0.93 22.09 10.80
C ALA A 150 2.33 22.33 11.38
N GLY A 151 3.15 23.17 10.74
CA GLY A 151 4.53 23.50 11.11
C GLY A 151 5.55 23.06 10.05
N GLU A 152 6.67 23.77 9.98
CA GLU A 152 7.71 23.56 8.96
C GLU A 152 8.34 22.16 8.97
N GLU A 153 8.38 21.54 10.15
CA GLU A 153 8.96 20.21 10.34
C GLU A 153 8.03 19.06 9.91
N ARG A 154 6.78 19.38 9.56
CA ARG A 154 5.80 18.35 9.18
C ARG A 154 5.96 17.99 7.71
N VAL A 155 5.80 16.69 7.46
CA VAL A 155 5.84 16.11 6.11
C VAL A 155 4.43 15.82 5.60
N THR A 156 4.30 15.62 4.30
CA THR A 156 3.09 15.10 3.66
C THR A 156 3.33 13.63 3.28
N ASN A 157 2.27 12.86 3.13
CA ASN A 157 2.30 11.47 2.68
C ASN A 157 1.08 11.12 1.83
N ASP A 158 1.03 9.91 1.29
CA ASP A 158 -0.04 9.44 0.40
C ASP A 158 -1.45 9.55 1.00
N PRO A 159 -1.75 9.11 2.25
CA PRO A 159 -3.08 9.27 2.82
C PRO A 159 -3.53 10.72 2.95
N MET A 160 -2.61 11.65 3.22
CA MET A 160 -2.92 13.09 3.30
C MET A 160 -3.27 13.64 1.93
N GLU A 161 -2.50 13.27 0.90
CA GLU A 161 -2.75 13.65 -0.49
C GLU A 161 -4.11 13.13 -0.97
N ALA A 162 -4.38 11.84 -0.76
CA ALA A 162 -5.64 11.22 -1.15
C ALA A 162 -6.84 11.91 -0.48
N HIS A 163 -6.71 12.25 0.81
CA HIS A 163 -7.74 12.99 1.55
C HIS A 163 -7.94 14.40 1.00
N PHE A 164 -6.84 15.11 0.71
CA PHE A 164 -6.89 16.46 0.17
C PHE A 164 -7.59 16.50 -1.19
N ILE A 165 -7.24 15.62 -2.12
CA ILE A 165 -7.90 15.51 -3.43
C ILE A 165 -9.37 15.16 -3.26
N GLY A 166 -9.67 14.09 -2.50
CA GLY A 166 -11.03 13.61 -2.29
C GLY A 166 -11.94 14.65 -1.65
N PHE A 167 -11.44 15.42 -0.68
CA PHE A 167 -12.19 16.51 -0.06
C PHE A 167 -12.50 17.64 -1.04
N ASN A 168 -11.52 18.05 -1.84
CA ASN A 168 -11.74 19.10 -2.84
C ASN A 168 -12.72 18.67 -3.94
N MET A 169 -12.66 17.41 -4.39
CA MET A 169 -13.68 16.86 -5.29
C MET A 169 -15.06 16.87 -4.66
N TRP A 170 -15.17 16.54 -3.36
CA TRP A 170 -16.43 16.62 -2.63
C TRP A 170 -16.97 18.06 -2.56
N VAL A 171 -16.12 19.05 -2.29
CA VAL A 171 -16.49 20.48 -2.29
C VAL A 171 -17.04 20.89 -3.67
N ASN A 172 -16.37 20.48 -4.74
CA ASN A 172 -16.81 20.75 -6.11
C ASN A 172 -18.18 20.09 -6.38
N ALA A 173 -18.33 18.81 -6.03
CA ALA A 173 -19.58 18.08 -6.22
C ALA A 173 -20.74 18.65 -5.40
N ALA A 174 -20.52 19.04 -4.15
CA ALA A 174 -21.52 19.68 -3.30
C ALA A 174 -21.92 21.07 -3.83
N THR A 175 -20.97 21.81 -4.39
CA THR A 175 -21.21 23.09 -5.04
C THR A 175 -22.05 22.93 -6.31
N GLU A 176 -21.70 21.97 -7.15
CA GLU A 176 -22.46 21.62 -8.36
C GLU A 176 -23.88 21.16 -8.04
N ALA A 177 -24.03 20.27 -7.06
CA ALA A 177 -25.34 19.78 -6.59
C ALA A 177 -26.17 20.86 -5.90
N GLY A 178 -25.56 21.94 -5.41
CA GLY A 178 -26.21 23.00 -4.65
C GLY A 178 -26.77 22.53 -3.29
N THR A 179 -26.26 21.42 -2.76
CA THR A 179 -26.72 20.78 -1.52
C THR A 179 -25.61 19.89 -0.93
N THR A 180 -25.77 19.51 0.35
CA THR A 180 -24.96 18.50 1.02
C THR A 180 -25.70 17.17 1.21
N ASP A 181 -26.82 16.98 0.53
CA ASP A 181 -27.53 15.71 0.51
C ASP A 181 -26.64 14.61 -0.05
N VAL A 182 -26.57 13.47 0.64
CA VAL A 182 -25.61 12.39 0.34
C VAL A 182 -25.78 11.83 -1.08
N ASP A 183 -27.02 11.57 -1.49
CA ASP A 183 -27.28 10.96 -2.79
C ASP A 183 -27.02 11.94 -3.94
N ALA A 184 -27.37 13.22 -3.75
CA ALA A 184 -27.11 14.27 -4.74
C ALA A 184 -25.62 14.53 -4.90
N VAL A 185 -24.84 14.65 -3.80
CA VAL A 185 -23.39 14.85 -3.85
C VAL A 185 -22.71 13.61 -4.44
N ARG A 186 -23.09 12.41 -4.03
CA ARG A 186 -22.53 11.18 -4.60
C ARG A 186 -22.74 11.10 -6.11
N ALA A 187 -23.92 11.49 -6.61
CA ALA A 187 -24.19 11.52 -8.05
C ALA A 187 -23.31 12.54 -8.77
N ALA A 188 -23.04 13.71 -8.16
CA ALA A 188 -22.20 14.76 -8.70
C ALA A 188 -20.69 14.45 -8.55
N MET A 189 -20.30 13.48 -7.71
CA MET A 189 -18.88 13.07 -7.57
C MET A 189 -18.34 12.35 -8.80
N TYR A 190 -19.18 11.62 -9.53
CA TYR A 190 -18.72 10.84 -10.68
C TYR A 190 -18.20 11.75 -11.78
N GLY A 191 -16.96 11.51 -12.20
CA GLY A 191 -16.29 12.32 -13.21
C GLY A 191 -15.75 13.65 -12.69
N GLN A 192 -15.81 13.93 -11.38
CA GLN A 192 -15.08 15.08 -10.81
C GLN A 192 -13.60 14.96 -11.09
N GLU A 193 -13.01 16.09 -11.43
CA GLU A 193 -11.59 16.22 -11.71
C GLU A 193 -10.92 17.15 -10.68
N TYR A 194 -9.69 16.80 -10.30
CA TYR A 194 -8.86 17.66 -9.47
C TYR A 194 -7.38 17.52 -9.86
N PRO A 195 -6.55 18.56 -9.71
CA PRO A 195 -5.12 18.43 -9.96
C PRO A 195 -4.53 17.27 -9.16
N ASN A 196 -3.90 16.32 -9.84
CA ASN A 196 -3.17 15.25 -9.20
C ASN A 196 -1.81 15.77 -8.71
N LEU A 197 -1.47 15.56 -7.44
CA LEU A 197 -0.24 16.13 -6.87
C LEU A 197 1.03 15.45 -7.41
N THR A 198 0.91 14.30 -8.04
CA THR A 198 2.01 13.66 -8.79
C THR A 198 2.05 14.05 -10.27
N GLY A 199 1.29 15.07 -10.65
CA GLY A 199 1.15 15.57 -12.03
C GLY A 199 -0.09 15.05 -12.74
N GLY A 200 -0.59 15.86 -13.67
CA GLY A 200 -1.82 15.56 -14.42
C GLY A 200 -3.09 15.80 -13.62
N THR A 201 -4.13 15.02 -13.88
CA THR A 201 -5.48 15.20 -13.34
C THR A 201 -5.98 13.89 -12.76
N ALA A 202 -6.39 13.89 -11.50
CA ALA A 202 -7.11 12.78 -10.89
C ALA A 202 -8.59 12.86 -11.26
N VAL A 203 -9.19 11.73 -11.61
CA VAL A 203 -10.59 11.62 -12.04
C VAL A 203 -11.34 10.63 -11.14
N MET A 204 -12.49 11.05 -10.62
CA MET A 204 -13.37 10.17 -9.82
C MET A 204 -14.13 9.20 -10.74
N LEU A 205 -13.84 7.92 -10.59
CA LEU A 205 -14.48 6.85 -11.36
C LEU A 205 -15.86 6.47 -10.79
N PRO A 206 -16.73 5.81 -11.59
CA PRO A 206 -18.06 5.36 -11.12
C PRO A 206 -18.03 4.38 -9.95
N ASN A 207 -16.91 3.72 -9.68
CA ASN A 207 -16.70 2.83 -8.54
C ASN A 207 -16.08 3.54 -7.31
N HIS A 208 -16.00 4.87 -7.34
CA HIS A 208 -15.39 5.73 -6.31
C HIS A 208 -13.86 5.57 -6.13
N HIS A 209 -13.17 4.92 -7.04
CA HIS A 209 -11.73 4.98 -7.12
C HIS A 209 -11.28 6.22 -7.93
N LEU A 210 -10.05 6.61 -7.73
CA LEU A 210 -9.37 7.60 -8.57
C LEU A 210 -8.42 6.88 -9.53
N ALA A 211 -8.45 7.28 -10.80
CA ALA A 211 -7.41 6.90 -11.74
C ALA A 211 -6.14 7.72 -11.43
N LYS A 212 -5.06 7.03 -11.06
CA LYS A 212 -3.79 7.66 -10.64
C LYS A 212 -2.60 6.79 -11.03
N PRO A 213 -1.40 7.37 -11.20
CA PRO A 213 -0.18 6.56 -11.32
C PRO A 213 0.16 5.88 -10.00
N VAL A 214 0.92 4.79 -10.09
CA VAL A 214 1.60 4.15 -8.96
C VAL A 214 3.08 4.47 -9.07
N LEU A 215 3.67 4.87 -7.95
CA LEU A 215 5.08 5.23 -7.82
C LEU A 215 5.82 4.16 -7.04
N ILE A 216 7.08 3.93 -7.39
CA ILE A 216 8.03 3.23 -6.53
C ILE A 216 9.05 4.26 -6.07
N GLY A 217 9.12 4.47 -4.77
CA GLY A 217 10.06 5.34 -4.11
C GLY A 217 11.11 4.56 -3.35
N GLU A 218 12.37 4.95 -3.48
CA GLU A 218 13.49 4.44 -2.71
C GLU A 218 13.72 5.33 -1.49
N ILE A 219 13.79 4.73 -0.30
CA ILE A 219 14.03 5.44 0.97
C ILE A 219 15.42 6.08 0.94
N GLN A 220 15.48 7.38 1.25
CA GLN A 220 16.70 8.17 1.37
C GLN A 220 17.07 8.43 2.83
N ALA A 221 18.33 8.80 3.06
CA ALA A 221 18.86 9.03 4.41
C ALA A 221 18.18 10.20 5.17
N ASP A 222 17.53 11.11 4.46
CA ASP A 222 16.79 12.23 5.02
C ASP A 222 15.31 11.93 5.32
N GLY A 223 14.89 10.67 5.10
CA GLY A 223 13.51 10.23 5.31
C GLY A 223 12.56 10.62 4.18
N GLN A 224 13.08 11.09 3.06
CA GLN A 224 12.32 11.29 1.83
C GLN A 224 12.45 10.09 0.91
N PHE A 225 11.79 10.13 -0.22
CA PHE A 225 11.86 9.10 -1.26
C PHE A 225 12.42 9.66 -2.55
N ASP A 226 13.31 8.91 -3.18
CA ASP A 226 13.65 9.10 -4.60
C ASP A 226 12.69 8.26 -5.44
N ILE A 227 11.94 8.91 -6.33
CA ILE A 227 10.96 8.22 -7.20
C ILE A 227 11.72 7.57 -8.36
N ILE A 228 11.95 6.25 -8.24
CA ILE A 228 12.73 5.48 -9.20
C ILE A 228 11.89 4.86 -10.32
N SER A 229 10.57 4.77 -10.13
CA SER A 229 9.64 4.24 -11.13
C SER A 229 8.26 4.86 -10.96
N GLN A 230 7.57 5.05 -12.10
CA GLN A 230 6.20 5.53 -12.13
C GLN A 230 5.45 4.84 -13.27
N THR A 231 4.25 4.32 -12.99
CA THR A 231 3.37 3.78 -14.02
C THR A 231 2.68 4.91 -14.79
N SER A 232 2.06 4.59 -15.93
CA SER A 232 0.96 5.40 -16.46
C SER A 232 -0.20 5.41 -15.46
N GLU A 233 -1.20 6.23 -15.73
CA GLU A 233 -2.44 6.23 -14.96
C GLU A 233 -3.04 4.82 -14.88
N VAL A 234 -3.32 4.36 -13.67
CA VAL A 234 -3.96 3.07 -13.40
C VAL A 234 -5.40 3.36 -12.98
N PRO A 235 -6.42 2.87 -13.72
CA PRO A 235 -7.78 2.94 -13.27
C PRO A 235 -7.95 2.06 -12.03
N GLY A 236 -8.64 2.55 -11.01
CA GLY A 236 -8.92 1.75 -9.83
C GLY A 236 -10.02 0.74 -10.15
N ASP A 237 -9.67 -0.52 -10.35
CA ASP A 237 -10.64 -1.59 -10.46
C ASP A 237 -11.03 -2.13 -9.09
N ALA A 238 -12.32 -2.44 -8.91
CA ALA A 238 -12.82 -2.99 -7.66
C ALA A 238 -12.37 -4.44 -7.42
N TRP A 239 -11.94 -5.13 -8.48
CA TRP A 239 -11.61 -6.54 -8.47
C TRP A 239 -10.34 -6.81 -9.28
N THR A 240 -9.61 -7.85 -8.87
CA THR A 240 -8.41 -8.26 -9.59
C THR A 240 -8.68 -9.45 -10.52
N ASP A 241 -8.05 -9.46 -11.68
CA ASP A 241 -8.12 -10.57 -12.64
C ASP A 241 -7.47 -11.85 -12.08
N PHE A 242 -6.55 -11.72 -11.12
CA PHE A 242 -5.88 -12.88 -10.48
C PHE A 242 -6.74 -13.59 -9.43
N LEU A 243 -7.81 -12.95 -8.94
CA LEU A 243 -8.79 -13.54 -8.02
C LEU A 243 -10.23 -13.20 -8.45
N PRO A 244 -10.69 -13.64 -9.64
CA PRO A 244 -12.01 -13.25 -10.15
C PRO A 244 -13.16 -13.67 -9.23
N ALA A 245 -13.01 -14.76 -8.48
CA ALA A 245 -14.00 -15.21 -7.50
C ALA A 245 -14.20 -14.22 -6.34
N SER A 246 -13.24 -13.33 -6.07
CA SER A 246 -13.36 -12.32 -5.01
C SER A 246 -14.43 -11.25 -5.32
N ALA A 247 -14.77 -11.05 -6.60
CA ALA A 247 -15.78 -10.09 -7.03
C ALA A 247 -17.18 -10.32 -6.41
N VAL A 248 -17.48 -11.56 -6.03
CA VAL A 248 -18.77 -11.95 -5.44
C VAL A 248 -18.70 -12.12 -3.92
N LEU A 249 -17.55 -11.83 -3.29
CA LEU A 249 -17.35 -11.99 -1.86
C LEU A 249 -17.56 -10.66 -1.11
N LYS A 250 -18.14 -10.75 0.08
CA LYS A 250 -18.22 -9.66 1.06
C LYS A 250 -17.56 -10.10 2.36
N SER A 251 -16.64 -9.30 2.87
CA SER A 251 -15.97 -9.53 4.16
C SER A 251 -16.76 -8.94 5.32
N ASP A 252 -16.49 -9.39 6.53
CA ASP A 252 -17.06 -8.89 7.79
C ASP A 252 -18.59 -8.86 7.82
N TRP A 253 -19.23 -9.86 7.24
CA TRP A 253 -20.69 -9.94 7.16
C TRP A 253 -21.30 -10.46 8.47
N LYS A 254 -21.33 -9.62 9.48
CA LYS A 254 -21.77 -9.97 10.84
C LYS A 254 -23.22 -10.46 10.92
N GLU A 255 -24.11 -9.86 10.13
CA GLU A 255 -25.51 -10.20 10.06
C GLU A 255 -25.76 -11.62 9.58
N LEU A 256 -24.85 -12.18 8.78
CA LEU A 256 -24.92 -13.54 8.25
C LEU A 256 -24.08 -14.54 9.08
N GLY A 257 -23.39 -14.05 10.12
CA GLY A 257 -22.62 -14.90 11.03
C GLY A 257 -21.36 -15.52 10.43
N CYS A 258 -20.81 -14.92 9.38
CA CYS A 258 -19.56 -15.36 8.75
C CYS A 258 -18.65 -14.18 8.42
N GLY A 259 -17.34 -14.43 8.42
CA GLY A 259 -16.34 -13.43 8.08
C GLY A 259 -16.25 -13.15 6.58
N MET A 260 -16.72 -14.07 5.72
CA MET A 260 -16.77 -13.89 4.28
C MET A 260 -18.03 -14.54 3.70
N TYR A 261 -18.76 -13.82 2.88
CA TYR A 261 -20.03 -14.25 2.30
C TYR A 261 -20.02 -14.13 0.79
N ASN A 262 -20.39 -15.21 0.10
CA ASN A 262 -20.58 -15.21 -1.35
C ASN A 262 -22.02 -14.77 -1.68
N VAL A 263 -22.18 -13.67 -2.39
CA VAL A 263 -23.48 -13.07 -2.72
C VAL A 263 -24.24 -13.78 -3.84
N GLU A 264 -23.54 -14.56 -4.67
CA GLU A 264 -24.19 -15.33 -5.74
C GLU A 264 -24.76 -16.65 -5.23
N THR A 265 -23.99 -17.35 -4.39
CA THR A 265 -24.40 -18.63 -3.83
C THR A 265 -25.18 -18.50 -2.53
N GLU A 266 -25.25 -17.29 -1.98
CA GLU A 266 -25.89 -16.98 -0.70
C GLU A 266 -25.36 -17.85 0.47
N THR A 267 -24.06 -18.14 0.47
CA THR A 267 -23.42 -19.00 1.47
C THR A 267 -22.23 -18.32 2.13
N CYS A 268 -21.95 -18.71 3.39
CA CYS A 268 -20.70 -18.39 4.06
C CYS A 268 -19.57 -19.17 3.41
N VAL A 269 -18.49 -18.47 3.06
CA VAL A 269 -17.26 -19.08 2.56
C VAL A 269 -16.47 -19.55 3.78
N GLN A 270 -16.19 -20.83 3.83
CA GLN A 270 -15.26 -21.41 4.80
C GLN A 270 -13.85 -20.99 4.39
N LEU A 271 -13.23 -20.12 5.14
CA LEU A 271 -11.81 -19.82 4.95
C LEU A 271 -11.03 -21.06 5.35
N THR A 272 -10.30 -21.64 4.39
CA THR A 272 -9.38 -22.72 4.68
C THR A 272 -8.26 -22.19 5.58
N SER A 273 -7.66 -23.04 6.38
CA SER A 273 -6.74 -22.74 7.50
C SER A 273 -5.46 -21.94 7.15
N ASN A 274 -5.38 -21.34 5.99
CA ASN A 274 -4.28 -20.49 5.54
C ASN A 274 -4.61 -18.99 5.66
N TYR A 275 -5.62 -18.63 6.47
CA TYR A 275 -5.95 -17.26 6.83
C TYR A 275 -5.61 -17.01 8.30
#